data_ed08c8f671a60c461938f783b530766b
#
_entry.id   ed08c8f671a60c461938f783b530766b
#
_cell.length_a   1.000
_cell.length_b   1.000
_cell.length_c   1.000
_cell.angle_alpha   90.00
_cell.angle_beta   90.00
_cell.angle_gamma   90.00
#
_symmetry.space_group_name_H-M   'P 1'
#
loop_
_entity.id
_entity.type
_entity.pdbx_description
1 polymer ?
#
loop_
_entity_poly.entity_id
_entity_poly.type
_entity_poly.pdbx_seq_one_letter_code
_entity_poly.pdbx_strand_id
1 'polypeptide(L)'
;MNKCQVILSIVVIVFFRPVIFAQSFAPEPEEIGSDAIHKDSSIFVGWANDIVITRGPMNIEDPSLGLTNYGVAENGSFIADNSVVSLGDGGQAIATFSEAIGNGPGPDFAIFENGFANHYMELAFVEVSSNGINYSRFESISETPTDVQIDNFSYSDCRYLYNLAGKYRVYFGTPFDLEELSGIAGLDINNITHIRIIDVVGSIASDIGSYDSQGNIVNDPYPTPFESGGFDLDAIGVIHSADLHLNKLSQNTSVFPNPTKDLIYLDGFDVGTKYISNLNGLLITTFEGPSYSTLNLPAGMYFIKQGAKTVRFIKE
;
A
#
# COMPACT_ATOMS: atom_id res chain seq x y z
N MET A 1 -58.84 22.05 -62.83
CA MET A 1 -58.89 21.46 -61.47
C MET A 1 -57.52 20.93 -61.14
N ASN A 2 -56.72 21.75 -60.45
CA ASN A 2 -55.35 21.35 -60.01
C ASN A 2 -55.46 20.66 -58.67
N LYS A 3 -55.02 19.37 -58.65
CA LYS A 3 -54.85 18.59 -57.42
C LYS A 3 -53.54 18.98 -56.76
N CYS A 4 -53.62 19.67 -55.62
CA CYS A 4 -52.48 19.92 -54.77
C CYS A 4 -52.16 18.66 -53.97
N GLN A 5 -50.99 18.02 -54.24
CA GLN A 5 -50.49 16.92 -53.43
C GLN A 5 -49.73 17.52 -52.25
N VAL A 6 -50.19 17.27 -51.03
CA VAL A 6 -49.48 17.61 -49.79
C VAL A 6 -48.56 16.41 -49.45
N ILE A 7 -47.23 16.64 -49.52
CA ILE A 7 -46.21 15.67 -49.06
C ILE A 7 -46.01 15.93 -47.57
N LEU A 8 -46.44 14.95 -46.75
CA LEU A 8 -46.19 14.94 -45.31
C LEU A 8 -44.82 14.31 -45.04
N SER A 9 -43.81 15.14 -44.73
CA SER A 9 -42.48 14.64 -44.32
C SER A 9 -42.52 14.28 -42.84
N ILE A 10 -42.38 13.00 -42.54
CA ILE A 10 -42.23 12.50 -41.17
C ILE A 10 -40.72 12.63 -40.80
N VAL A 11 -40.42 13.55 -39.88
CA VAL A 11 -39.08 13.64 -39.25
C VAL A 11 -39.00 12.66 -38.09
N VAL A 12 -38.29 11.59 -38.24
CA VAL A 12 -37.98 10.64 -37.14
C VAL A 12 -36.81 11.19 -36.36
N ILE A 13 -37.05 11.73 -35.18
CA ILE A 13 -36.02 12.14 -34.24
C ILE A 13 -35.55 10.89 -33.48
N VAL A 14 -34.40 10.35 -33.85
CA VAL A 14 -33.75 9.28 -33.09
C VAL A 14 -33.01 9.90 -31.92
N PHE A 15 -33.52 9.73 -30.72
CA PHE A 15 -32.81 10.07 -29.50
C PHE A 15 -31.71 9.02 -29.26
N PHE A 16 -30.46 9.36 -29.56
CA PHE A 16 -29.31 8.65 -29.04
C PHE A 16 -29.24 8.93 -27.54
N ARG A 17 -29.60 7.97 -26.71
CA ARG A 17 -29.19 8.01 -25.31
C ARG A 17 -27.72 7.54 -25.28
N PRO A 18 -26.76 8.34 -24.78
CA PRO A 18 -25.44 7.83 -24.50
C PRO A 18 -25.62 6.70 -23.48
N VAL A 19 -25.16 5.51 -23.81
CA VAL A 19 -24.96 4.44 -22.83
C VAL A 19 -23.73 4.92 -22.04
N ILE A 20 -23.95 5.50 -20.89
CA ILE A 20 -22.89 5.73 -19.91
C ILE A 20 -22.59 4.35 -19.36
N PHE A 21 -21.47 3.77 -19.76
CA PHE A 21 -20.92 2.64 -19.04
C PHE A 21 -20.48 3.21 -17.70
N ALA A 22 -21.11 2.77 -16.60
CA ALA A 22 -20.58 2.99 -15.28
C ALA A 22 -19.12 2.48 -15.29
N GLN A 23 -18.21 3.25 -14.76
CA GLN A 23 -16.83 2.82 -14.61
C GLN A 23 -16.85 1.59 -13.70
N SER A 24 -16.34 0.45 -14.17
CA SER A 24 -16.25 -0.77 -13.38
C SER A 24 -14.82 -0.91 -12.91
N PHE A 25 -14.63 -0.89 -11.59
CA PHE A 25 -13.33 -1.14 -10.98
C PHE A 25 -13.03 -2.64 -10.91
N ALA A 26 -11.86 -3.00 -10.34
CA ALA A 26 -11.41 -4.38 -10.27
C ALA A 26 -12.44 -5.28 -9.57
N PRO A 27 -12.72 -6.47 -10.15
CA PRO A 27 -13.71 -7.40 -9.63
C PRO A 27 -13.23 -8.14 -8.38
N GLU A 28 -14.06 -9.01 -7.86
CA GLU A 28 -13.78 -9.82 -6.68
C GLU A 28 -12.55 -10.73 -6.85
N PRO A 29 -11.94 -11.19 -5.74
CA PRO A 29 -10.79 -12.08 -5.78
C PRO A 29 -11.03 -13.32 -6.66
N GLU A 30 -9.96 -13.74 -7.35
CA GLU A 30 -9.95 -14.92 -8.24
C GLU A 30 -10.72 -14.75 -9.56
N GLU A 31 -11.39 -13.61 -9.79
CA GLU A 31 -11.93 -13.27 -11.10
C GLU A 31 -10.85 -12.65 -12.01
N ILE A 32 -11.07 -12.80 -13.34
CA ILE A 32 -10.17 -12.20 -14.33
C ILE A 32 -10.23 -10.66 -14.23
N GLY A 33 -9.08 -10.04 -14.00
CA GLY A 33 -8.96 -8.59 -13.83
C GLY A 33 -9.02 -8.12 -12.38
N SER A 34 -9.13 -9.03 -11.41
CA SER A 34 -8.97 -8.70 -10.00
C SER A 34 -7.55 -8.22 -9.70
N ASP A 35 -7.44 -7.20 -8.86
CA ASP A 35 -6.18 -6.70 -8.30
C ASP A 35 -5.96 -7.15 -6.85
N ALA A 36 -6.88 -7.95 -6.29
CA ALA A 36 -6.80 -8.50 -4.95
C ALA A 36 -5.54 -9.35 -4.75
N ILE A 37 -4.83 -9.13 -3.65
CA ILE A 37 -3.56 -9.83 -3.38
C ILE A 37 -3.76 -10.81 -2.23
N HIS A 38 -3.57 -12.11 -2.51
CA HIS A 38 -3.65 -13.13 -1.46
C HIS A 38 -2.52 -12.99 -0.45
N LYS A 39 -2.81 -13.14 0.85
CA LYS A 39 -1.87 -12.97 1.97
C LYS A 39 -0.58 -13.79 1.88
N ASP A 40 -0.63 -14.96 1.24
CA ASP A 40 0.52 -15.84 1.04
C ASP A 40 1.30 -15.51 -0.25
N SER A 41 1.02 -14.38 -0.89
CA SER A 41 1.77 -13.94 -2.06
C SER A 41 3.23 -13.65 -1.69
N SER A 42 4.16 -14.15 -2.50
CA SER A 42 5.60 -13.94 -2.31
C SER A 42 6.06 -12.50 -2.59
N ILE A 43 5.15 -11.60 -3.00
CA ILE A 43 5.48 -10.19 -3.22
C ILE A 43 5.60 -9.41 -1.90
N PHE A 44 5.01 -9.90 -0.81
CA PHE A 44 5.12 -9.25 0.49
C PHE A 44 6.53 -9.41 1.07
N VAL A 45 7.18 -8.29 1.38
CA VAL A 45 8.53 -8.22 1.95
C VAL A 45 8.51 -7.90 3.44
N GLY A 46 7.38 -7.42 3.97
CA GLY A 46 7.18 -7.05 5.36
C GLY A 46 5.71 -6.86 5.71
N TRP A 47 5.47 -6.53 6.97
CA TRP A 47 4.13 -6.31 7.55
C TRP A 47 4.19 -5.18 8.56
N ALA A 48 3.06 -4.51 8.83
CA ALA A 48 2.96 -3.60 9.96
C ALA A 48 3.31 -4.32 11.26
N ASN A 49 4.05 -3.66 12.14
CA ASN A 49 4.54 -4.28 13.37
C ASN A 49 4.07 -3.57 14.65
N ASP A 50 3.50 -2.40 14.54
CA ASP A 50 2.91 -1.66 15.65
C ASP A 50 1.68 -0.89 15.17
N ILE A 51 0.59 -0.98 15.92
CA ILE A 51 -0.70 -0.37 15.61
C ILE A 51 -1.20 0.42 16.82
N VAL A 52 -1.59 1.66 16.57
CA VAL A 52 -2.27 2.50 17.57
C VAL A 52 -3.73 2.69 17.14
N ILE A 53 -4.67 2.33 18.01
CA ILE A 53 -6.11 2.37 17.73
C ILE A 53 -6.77 3.52 18.46
N THR A 54 -7.64 4.25 17.75
CA THR A 54 -8.64 5.15 18.34
C THR A 54 -10.01 4.60 17.95
N ARG A 55 -10.68 3.98 18.90
CA ARG A 55 -11.98 3.35 18.65
C ARG A 55 -13.08 4.37 18.45
N GLY A 56 -13.94 4.11 17.47
CA GLY A 56 -15.21 4.78 17.28
C GLY A 56 -16.33 4.15 18.11
N PRO A 57 -17.52 4.78 18.15
CA PRO A 57 -18.71 4.19 18.79
C PRO A 57 -19.19 2.94 18.05
N MET A 58 -19.91 2.07 18.75
CA MET A 58 -20.65 0.95 18.14
C MET A 58 -21.77 1.44 17.22
N ASN A 59 -22.32 2.61 17.51
CA ASN A 59 -23.26 3.31 16.64
C ASN A 59 -23.14 4.82 16.90
N ILE A 60 -22.77 5.57 15.86
CA ILE A 60 -22.58 7.02 15.94
C ILE A 60 -23.86 7.78 16.29
N GLU A 61 -25.03 7.22 15.96
CA GLU A 61 -26.33 7.81 16.30
C GLU A 61 -26.78 7.48 17.72
N ASP A 62 -26.20 6.45 18.36
CA ASP A 62 -26.48 6.10 19.76
C ASP A 62 -25.18 5.89 20.56
N PRO A 63 -24.51 6.97 20.99
CA PRO A 63 -23.29 6.88 21.77
C PRO A 63 -23.44 6.18 23.13
N SER A 64 -24.69 5.94 23.60
CA SER A 64 -24.95 5.24 24.84
C SER A 64 -24.56 3.76 24.80
N LEU A 65 -24.42 3.18 23.60
CA LEU A 65 -23.93 1.83 23.39
C LEU A 65 -22.43 1.70 23.70
N GLY A 66 -21.69 2.81 23.75
CA GLY A 66 -20.26 2.83 24.02
C GLY A 66 -19.41 2.65 22.75
N LEU A 67 -18.11 2.42 22.96
CA LEU A 67 -17.15 2.21 21.87
C LEU A 67 -17.07 0.73 21.51
N THR A 68 -16.68 0.41 20.26
CA THR A 68 -16.30 -0.95 19.88
C THR A 68 -15.15 -1.45 20.75
N ASN A 69 -15.07 -2.75 20.98
CA ASN A 69 -14.06 -3.32 21.87
C ASN A 69 -13.51 -4.67 21.41
N TYR A 70 -13.90 -5.15 20.25
CA TYR A 70 -13.45 -6.44 19.74
C TYR A 70 -11.97 -6.36 19.29
N GLY A 71 -11.21 -7.37 19.67
CA GLY A 71 -9.78 -7.49 19.36
C GLY A 71 -8.89 -6.50 20.14
N VAL A 72 -7.61 -6.63 19.97
CA VAL A 72 -6.56 -5.73 20.51
C VAL A 72 -5.69 -5.22 19.38
N ALA A 73 -4.92 -4.15 19.60
CA ALA A 73 -4.12 -3.51 18.57
C ALA A 73 -3.15 -4.48 17.87
N GLU A 74 -2.59 -5.40 18.63
CA GLU A 74 -1.68 -6.43 18.15
C GLU A 74 -2.28 -7.35 17.08
N ASN A 75 -3.62 -7.52 17.08
CA ASN A 75 -4.32 -8.32 16.08
C ASN A 75 -4.18 -7.74 14.64
N GLY A 76 -4.07 -6.41 14.50
CA GLY A 76 -3.83 -5.75 13.22
C GLY A 76 -2.35 -5.77 12.76
N SER A 77 -1.48 -6.45 13.51
CA SER A 77 -0.03 -6.49 13.27
C SER A 77 0.41 -7.81 12.65
N PHE A 78 1.52 -7.77 11.92
CA PHE A 78 2.12 -8.94 11.26
C PHE A 78 1.25 -9.51 10.13
N ILE A 79 1.42 -10.81 9.82
CA ILE A 79 0.75 -11.46 8.70
C ILE A 79 -0.76 -11.61 8.95
N ALA A 80 -1.56 -11.42 7.90
CA ALA A 80 -3.00 -11.63 7.96
C ALA A 80 -3.33 -13.07 8.38
N ASP A 81 -4.00 -13.25 9.52
CA ASP A 81 -4.34 -14.54 10.10
C ASP A 81 -5.81 -14.65 10.51
N ASN A 82 -6.61 -13.62 10.17
CA ASN A 82 -8.01 -13.47 10.55
C ASN A 82 -8.23 -13.15 12.05
N SER A 83 -7.17 -12.72 12.73
CA SER A 83 -7.28 -12.12 14.05
C SER A 83 -7.37 -10.61 13.90
N VAL A 84 -8.52 -10.02 14.14
CA VAL A 84 -8.79 -8.62 13.78
C VAL A 84 -8.95 -7.70 14.97
N VAL A 85 -8.86 -6.41 14.69
CA VAL A 85 -9.23 -5.34 15.62
C VAL A 85 -10.25 -4.42 14.97
N SER A 86 -11.44 -4.30 15.61
CA SER A 86 -12.55 -3.50 15.09
C SER A 86 -12.38 -2.02 15.39
N LEU A 87 -12.63 -1.17 14.43
CA LEU A 87 -12.44 0.28 14.60
C LEU A 87 -13.67 1.00 15.13
N GLY A 88 -14.89 0.56 14.80
CA GLY A 88 -16.14 1.27 15.09
C GLY A 88 -16.36 2.48 14.21
N ASP A 89 -17.58 3.04 14.24
CA ASP A 89 -18.00 4.15 13.37
C ASP A 89 -17.01 5.34 13.44
N GLY A 90 -16.33 5.60 12.33
CA GLY A 90 -15.34 6.67 12.23
C GLY A 90 -14.07 6.45 13.07
N GLY A 91 -13.88 5.26 13.61
CA GLY A 91 -12.67 4.87 14.33
C GLY A 91 -11.44 4.83 13.42
N GLN A 92 -10.26 4.79 13.99
CA GLN A 92 -9.03 4.81 13.19
C GLN A 92 -7.91 3.95 13.78
N ALA A 93 -7.08 3.44 12.88
CA ALA A 93 -5.83 2.76 13.19
C ALA A 93 -4.65 3.50 12.54
N ILE A 94 -3.54 3.65 13.27
CA ILE A 94 -2.28 4.14 12.74
C ILE A 94 -1.25 3.03 12.86
N ALA A 95 -0.75 2.59 11.72
CA ALA A 95 0.26 1.54 11.61
C ALA A 95 1.65 2.12 11.37
N THR A 96 2.66 1.49 11.95
CA THR A 96 4.08 1.75 11.68
C THR A 96 4.80 0.48 11.27
N PHE A 97 5.99 0.63 10.70
CA PHE A 97 6.75 -0.42 10.05
C PHE A 97 8.20 -0.42 10.53
N SER A 98 8.83 -1.59 10.55
CA SER A 98 10.27 -1.71 10.88
C SER A 98 11.15 -0.97 9.89
N GLU A 99 10.75 -0.98 8.63
CA GLU A 99 11.34 -0.22 7.52
C GLU A 99 10.22 0.56 6.84
N ALA A 100 10.50 1.79 6.43
CA ALA A 100 9.52 2.60 5.72
C ALA A 100 9.11 1.93 4.39
N ILE A 101 7.91 2.24 3.91
CA ILE A 101 7.42 1.80 2.60
C ILE A 101 7.93 2.80 1.56
N GLY A 102 8.42 2.31 0.43
CA GLY A 102 8.86 3.11 -0.71
C GLY A 102 7.99 2.88 -1.93
N ASN A 103 7.96 3.87 -2.82
CA ASN A 103 7.28 3.76 -4.11
C ASN A 103 8.06 2.84 -5.06
N GLY A 104 7.39 1.84 -5.60
CA GLY A 104 7.92 0.89 -6.58
C GLY A 104 7.00 0.75 -7.80
N PRO A 105 7.25 -0.19 -8.71
CA PRO A 105 6.35 -0.42 -9.84
C PRO A 105 5.06 -1.12 -9.42
N GLY A 106 3.90 -0.44 -9.55
CA GLY A 106 2.60 -0.95 -9.13
C GLY A 106 2.36 -0.83 -7.63
N PRO A 107 1.47 -1.64 -7.02
CA PRO A 107 1.09 -1.45 -5.63
C PRO A 107 2.27 -1.63 -4.66
N ASP A 108 2.34 -0.79 -3.64
CA ASP A 108 3.42 -0.75 -2.64
C ASP A 108 3.05 -1.42 -1.33
N PHE A 109 1.77 -1.50 -1.04
CA PHE A 109 1.24 -2.21 0.12
C PHE A 109 -0.19 -2.68 -0.13
N ALA A 110 -0.67 -3.56 0.75
CA ALA A 110 -2.07 -4.00 0.73
C ALA A 110 -2.64 -4.08 2.14
N ILE A 111 -3.94 -3.76 2.28
CA ILE A 111 -4.66 -3.77 3.55
C ILE A 111 -5.65 -4.93 3.57
N PHE A 112 -5.64 -5.69 4.65
CA PHE A 112 -6.46 -6.87 4.87
C PHE A 112 -7.54 -6.58 5.92
N GLU A 113 -8.72 -7.07 5.61
CA GLU A 113 -9.93 -7.03 6.41
C GLU A 113 -10.51 -8.47 6.45
N ASN A 114 -11.44 -8.78 7.33
CA ASN A 114 -11.91 -10.15 7.55
C ASN A 114 -13.27 -10.50 6.94
N GLY A 115 -13.80 -9.71 6.00
CA GLY A 115 -15.07 -9.96 5.32
C GLY A 115 -15.23 -11.43 4.92
N PHE A 116 -16.29 -12.06 5.38
CA PHE A 116 -16.48 -13.51 5.24
C PHE A 116 -16.95 -13.93 3.85
N ALA A 117 -17.30 -13.00 2.98
CA ALA A 117 -17.79 -13.26 1.62
C ALA A 117 -17.46 -12.10 0.67
N ASN A 118 -17.37 -12.36 -0.63
CA ASN A 118 -17.04 -11.35 -1.65
C ASN A 118 -18.00 -10.15 -1.72
N HIS A 119 -19.19 -10.30 -1.19
CA HIS A 119 -20.24 -9.27 -1.21
C HIS A 119 -20.48 -8.64 0.18
N TYR A 120 -19.76 -9.08 1.19
CA TYR A 120 -19.79 -8.47 2.51
C TYR A 120 -18.50 -7.68 2.70
N MET A 121 -18.61 -6.39 2.76
CA MET A 121 -17.50 -5.46 2.80
C MET A 121 -17.74 -4.46 3.93
N GLU A 122 -16.73 -4.20 4.73
CA GLU A 122 -16.66 -3.10 5.67
C GLU A 122 -15.49 -2.23 5.24
N LEU A 123 -15.77 -0.96 4.92
CA LEU A 123 -14.86 -0.12 4.16
C LEU A 123 -14.07 0.84 5.04
N ALA A 124 -12.87 1.19 4.60
CA ALA A 124 -12.09 2.23 5.25
C ALA A 124 -11.34 3.11 4.23
N PHE A 125 -11.18 4.39 4.58
CA PHE A 125 -10.27 5.31 3.91
C PHE A 125 -8.83 5.04 4.33
N VAL A 126 -7.91 5.28 3.41
CA VAL A 126 -6.49 5.06 3.61
C VAL A 126 -5.71 6.34 3.41
N GLU A 127 -4.86 6.66 4.37
CA GLU A 127 -3.98 7.81 4.34
C GLU A 127 -2.56 7.38 4.68
N VAL A 128 -1.59 8.06 4.10
CA VAL A 128 -0.16 7.80 4.34
C VAL A 128 0.58 9.05 4.82
N SER A 129 1.66 8.83 5.54
CA SER A 129 2.51 9.90 6.03
C SER A 129 3.99 9.50 6.02
N SER A 130 4.85 10.43 5.62
CA SER A 130 6.31 10.28 5.71
C SER A 130 6.91 10.81 7.02
N ASN A 131 6.09 11.40 7.93
CA ASN A 131 6.56 12.02 9.17
C ASN A 131 5.67 11.77 10.41
N GLY A 132 4.55 11.04 10.25
CA GLY A 132 3.58 10.76 11.32
C GLY A 132 2.72 11.94 11.76
N ILE A 133 2.83 13.09 11.11
CA ILE A 133 2.11 14.33 11.46
C ILE A 133 1.16 14.73 10.34
N ASN A 134 1.67 14.85 9.12
CA ASN A 134 0.89 15.23 7.96
C ASN A 134 0.52 13.98 7.18
N TYR A 135 -0.78 13.75 6.99
CA TYR A 135 -1.32 12.61 6.27
C TYR A 135 -1.93 13.06 4.95
N SER A 136 -1.73 12.26 3.91
CA SER A 136 -2.32 12.42 2.59
C SER A 136 -3.22 11.22 2.30
N ARG A 137 -4.49 11.48 1.94
CA ARG A 137 -5.48 10.45 1.65
C ARG A 137 -5.39 10.05 0.19
N PHE A 138 -5.49 8.74 -0.08
CA PHE A 138 -5.75 8.24 -1.43
C PHE A 138 -7.10 8.73 -1.94
N GLU A 139 -7.16 9.04 -3.22
CA GLU A 139 -8.45 9.30 -3.87
C GLU A 139 -9.29 8.04 -3.81
N SER A 140 -10.47 8.13 -3.23
CA SER A 140 -11.41 7.02 -3.10
C SER A 140 -12.69 7.33 -3.87
N ILE A 141 -13.30 6.32 -4.49
CA ILE A 141 -14.54 6.45 -5.24
C ILE A 141 -15.50 5.34 -4.82
N SER A 142 -16.76 5.70 -4.56
CA SER A 142 -17.86 4.78 -4.36
C SER A 142 -19.01 5.10 -5.31
N GLU A 143 -19.25 4.20 -6.24
CA GLU A 143 -20.43 4.22 -7.15
C GLU A 143 -21.54 3.28 -6.63
N THR A 144 -21.43 2.81 -5.39
CA THR A 144 -22.45 1.96 -4.75
C THR A 144 -23.79 2.74 -4.71
N PRO A 145 -24.89 2.14 -5.21
CA PRO A 145 -26.20 2.81 -5.17
C PRO A 145 -26.61 3.22 -3.75
N THR A 146 -27.19 4.42 -3.62
CA THR A 146 -27.56 5.04 -2.33
C THR A 146 -29.08 5.20 -2.16
N ASP A 147 -29.88 4.57 -2.98
CA ASP A 147 -31.36 4.56 -2.87
C ASP A 147 -31.86 3.63 -1.77
N VAL A 148 -31.06 2.67 -1.34
CA VAL A 148 -31.35 1.75 -0.22
C VAL A 148 -30.08 1.58 0.62
N GLN A 149 -30.21 1.74 1.95
CA GLN A 149 -29.12 1.47 2.89
C GLN A 149 -28.70 0.00 2.83
N ILE A 150 -27.41 -0.26 2.67
CA ILE A 150 -26.82 -1.58 2.85
C ILE A 150 -26.86 -1.90 4.34
N ASP A 151 -27.51 -2.99 4.71
CA ASP A 151 -27.49 -3.53 6.06
C ASP A 151 -26.48 -4.69 6.19
N ASN A 152 -26.31 -5.23 7.38
CA ASN A 152 -25.36 -6.31 7.69
C ASN A 152 -25.60 -7.63 6.95
N PHE A 153 -26.65 -7.72 6.13
CA PHE A 153 -27.05 -8.94 5.39
C PHE A 153 -27.26 -8.65 3.92
N SER A 154 -27.05 -7.41 3.48
CA SER A 154 -27.26 -6.97 2.11
C SER A 154 -26.02 -7.17 1.25
N TYR A 155 -26.22 -7.16 -0.05
CA TYR A 155 -25.19 -7.32 -1.06
C TYR A 155 -24.52 -5.99 -1.41
N SER A 156 -23.19 -6.00 -1.43
CA SER A 156 -22.33 -4.97 -1.99
C SER A 156 -21.50 -5.53 -3.15
N ASP A 157 -21.06 -4.70 -4.08
CA ASP A 157 -20.26 -5.12 -5.25
C ASP A 157 -18.96 -4.32 -5.30
N CYS A 158 -17.82 -5.00 -5.16
CA CYS A 158 -16.50 -4.36 -5.15
C CYS A 158 -16.17 -3.60 -6.44
N ARG A 159 -16.87 -3.91 -7.55
CA ARG A 159 -16.72 -3.19 -8.82
C ARG A 159 -17.23 -1.75 -8.82
N TYR A 160 -17.93 -1.35 -7.76
CA TYR A 160 -18.30 0.05 -7.51
C TYR A 160 -17.28 0.83 -6.69
N LEU A 161 -16.21 0.16 -6.24
CA LEU A 161 -15.28 0.71 -5.24
C LEU A 161 -13.86 0.84 -5.77
N TYR A 162 -13.26 2.01 -5.54
CA TYR A 162 -11.86 2.30 -5.84
C TYR A 162 -11.15 2.87 -4.61
N ASN A 163 -9.96 2.38 -4.29
CA ASN A 163 -9.10 2.81 -3.19
C ASN A 163 -9.82 2.93 -1.82
N LEU A 164 -10.72 2.00 -1.56
CA LEU A 164 -11.33 1.78 -0.25
C LEU A 164 -10.83 0.43 0.27
N ALA A 165 -10.14 0.41 1.42
CA ALA A 165 -9.76 -0.83 2.08
C ALA A 165 -11.01 -1.62 2.48
N GLY A 166 -10.93 -2.95 2.58
CA GLY A 166 -12.06 -3.82 2.91
C GLY A 166 -12.95 -4.22 1.73
N LYS A 167 -12.60 -3.78 0.49
CA LYS A 167 -13.37 -4.20 -0.69
C LYS A 167 -13.20 -5.69 -1.05
N TYR A 168 -12.32 -6.41 -0.39
CA TYR A 168 -12.07 -7.83 -0.65
C TYR A 168 -12.20 -8.66 0.62
N ARG A 169 -12.71 -9.90 0.44
CA ARG A 169 -12.92 -10.85 1.53
C ARG A 169 -11.62 -11.24 2.24
N VAL A 170 -11.77 -11.85 3.40
CA VAL A 170 -10.69 -12.42 4.21
C VAL A 170 -9.59 -13.11 3.36
N TYR A 171 -8.34 -12.92 3.75
CA TYR A 171 -7.11 -13.36 3.10
C TYR A 171 -6.76 -12.65 1.79
N PHE A 172 -7.56 -11.72 1.29
CA PHE A 172 -7.26 -10.93 0.11
C PHE A 172 -7.16 -9.45 0.47
N GLY A 173 -5.97 -8.89 0.30
CA GLY A 173 -5.71 -7.48 0.59
C GLY A 173 -6.10 -6.58 -0.57
N THR A 174 -6.61 -5.40 -0.23
CA THR A 174 -6.82 -4.29 -1.17
C THR A 174 -5.50 -3.59 -1.41
N PRO A 175 -4.97 -3.56 -2.66
CA PRO A 175 -3.69 -2.93 -2.98
C PRO A 175 -3.78 -1.40 -3.05
N PHE A 176 -2.65 -0.73 -2.77
CA PHE A 176 -2.47 0.71 -2.88
C PHE A 176 -1.12 1.04 -3.52
N ASP A 177 -1.13 1.96 -4.48
CA ASP A 177 0.04 2.41 -5.25
C ASP A 177 0.40 3.85 -4.86
N LEU A 178 1.58 4.05 -4.27
CA LEU A 178 2.04 5.36 -3.80
C LEU A 178 2.26 6.36 -4.94
N GLU A 179 2.45 5.89 -6.18
CA GLU A 179 2.57 6.77 -7.35
C GLU A 179 1.33 7.65 -7.53
N GLU A 180 0.15 7.21 -7.09
CA GLU A 180 -1.09 8.00 -7.12
C GLU A 180 -1.00 9.28 -6.27
N LEU A 181 -0.12 9.31 -5.28
CA LEU A 181 0.13 10.45 -4.40
C LEU A 181 1.37 11.26 -4.82
N SER A 182 1.94 10.95 -5.99
CA SER A 182 3.12 11.65 -6.51
C SER A 182 2.87 13.14 -6.65
N GLY A 183 3.84 13.96 -6.22
CA GLY A 183 3.78 15.42 -6.32
C GLY A 183 2.98 16.12 -5.22
N ILE A 184 2.43 15.41 -4.24
CA ILE A 184 1.79 16.05 -3.08
C ILE A 184 2.86 16.75 -2.23
N ALA A 185 2.68 18.05 -2.02
CA ALA A 185 3.64 18.86 -1.27
C ALA A 185 3.79 18.38 0.17
N GLY A 186 5.02 18.06 0.59
CA GLY A 186 5.34 17.63 1.95
C GLY A 186 5.18 16.13 2.20
N LEU A 187 4.78 15.35 1.18
CA LEU A 187 4.78 13.90 1.22
C LEU A 187 6.00 13.35 0.46
N ASP A 188 6.78 12.50 1.11
CA ASP A 188 7.84 11.70 0.47
C ASP A 188 7.34 10.27 0.26
N ILE A 189 6.85 9.99 -0.96
CA ILE A 189 6.31 8.65 -1.32
C ILE A 189 7.37 7.54 -1.29
N ASN A 190 8.65 7.88 -1.27
CA ASN A 190 9.74 6.92 -1.13
C ASN A 190 10.10 6.63 0.33
N ASN A 191 9.38 7.23 1.30
CA ASN A 191 9.68 7.06 2.71
C ASN A 191 8.40 7.16 3.56
N ILE A 192 7.42 6.33 3.29
CA ILE A 192 6.18 6.26 4.09
C ILE A 192 6.45 5.50 5.38
N THR A 193 6.31 6.20 6.49
CA THR A 193 6.57 5.68 7.85
C THR A 193 5.29 5.29 8.58
N HIS A 194 4.14 5.85 8.17
CA HIS A 194 2.85 5.62 8.82
C HIS A 194 1.75 5.45 7.77
N ILE A 195 0.85 4.51 8.03
CA ILE A 195 -0.43 4.38 7.34
C ILE A 195 -1.53 4.60 8.36
N ARG A 196 -2.51 5.45 8.03
CA ARG A 196 -3.72 5.65 8.82
C ARG A 196 -4.90 5.10 8.06
N ILE A 197 -5.66 4.26 8.73
CA ILE A 197 -6.91 3.68 8.27
C ILE A 197 -8.02 4.35 9.04
N ILE A 198 -9.07 4.79 8.38
CA ILE A 198 -10.23 5.48 8.98
C ILE A 198 -11.48 4.76 8.53
N ASP A 199 -12.24 4.24 9.46
CA ASP A 199 -13.50 3.56 9.20
C ASP A 199 -14.47 4.47 8.42
N VAL A 200 -15.18 3.88 7.46
CA VAL A 200 -16.26 4.52 6.72
C VAL A 200 -17.54 4.38 7.53
N VAL A 201 -18.12 5.50 7.98
CA VAL A 201 -19.49 5.48 8.48
C VAL A 201 -20.42 5.27 7.29
N GLY A 202 -20.93 4.05 7.13
CA GLY A 202 -21.63 3.59 5.93
C GLY A 202 -23.05 4.11 5.74
N SER A 203 -23.52 5.02 6.59
CA SER A 203 -24.86 5.59 6.52
C SER A 203 -25.07 6.44 5.27
N ILE A 204 -26.19 6.25 4.58
CA ILE A 204 -26.61 7.15 3.48
C ILE A 204 -27.28 8.45 3.98
N ALA A 205 -27.39 8.64 5.30
CA ALA A 205 -27.83 9.91 5.86
C ALA A 205 -26.71 10.94 5.78
N SER A 206 -26.97 12.07 5.14
CA SER A 206 -25.97 13.07 4.75
C SER A 206 -25.29 13.81 5.91
N ASP A 207 -25.82 13.70 7.12
CA ASP A 207 -25.32 14.36 8.32
C ASP A 207 -24.35 13.46 9.14
N ILE A 208 -24.31 12.17 8.87
CA ILE A 208 -23.45 11.22 9.56
C ILE A 208 -22.60 10.36 8.62
N GLY A 209 -23.07 10.08 7.40
CA GLY A 209 -22.39 9.24 6.43
C GLY A 209 -21.06 9.81 5.95
N SER A 210 -20.15 8.94 5.60
CA SER A 210 -18.85 9.29 5.01
C SER A 210 -18.97 9.62 3.52
N TYR A 211 -18.07 10.48 3.03
CA TYR A 211 -18.03 10.88 1.62
C TYR A 211 -16.72 10.48 0.98
N ASP A 212 -16.80 10.02 -0.26
CA ASP A 212 -15.64 9.76 -1.10
C ASP A 212 -14.96 11.05 -1.61
N SER A 213 -13.90 10.91 -2.38
CA SER A 213 -13.14 12.06 -2.90
C SER A 213 -13.91 12.89 -3.95
N GLN A 214 -14.99 12.35 -4.51
CA GLN A 214 -15.84 13.04 -5.49
C GLN A 214 -17.07 13.67 -4.84
N GLY A 215 -17.27 13.46 -3.53
CA GLY A 215 -18.41 13.96 -2.78
C GLY A 215 -19.64 13.07 -2.86
N ASN A 216 -19.49 11.80 -3.30
CA ASN A 216 -20.55 10.81 -3.20
C ASN A 216 -20.55 10.23 -1.78
N ILE A 217 -21.76 9.99 -1.24
CA ILE A 217 -21.88 9.30 0.04
C ILE A 217 -21.54 7.82 -0.15
N VAL A 218 -20.74 7.28 0.75
CA VAL A 218 -20.32 5.87 0.71
C VAL A 218 -21.36 5.04 1.42
N ASN A 219 -22.06 4.16 0.68
CA ASN A 219 -23.03 3.23 1.23
C ASN A 219 -22.31 1.93 1.61
N ASP A 220 -22.22 1.67 2.89
CA ASP A 220 -21.54 0.55 3.54
C ASP A 220 -22.48 -0.08 4.58
N PRO A 221 -22.25 -1.30 5.09
CA PRO A 221 -23.14 -1.87 6.11
C PRO A 221 -23.36 -0.93 7.30
N TYR A 222 -24.61 -0.53 7.49
CA TYR A 222 -25.01 0.38 8.56
C TYR A 222 -26.47 0.18 8.98
N PRO A 223 -26.81 0.26 10.30
CA PRO A 223 -25.88 0.39 11.43
C PRO A 223 -25.22 -0.95 11.80
N THR A 224 -24.04 -0.87 12.39
CA THR A 224 -23.27 -2.03 12.90
C THR A 224 -23.11 -1.94 14.43
N PRO A 225 -24.19 -1.97 15.23
CA PRO A 225 -24.17 -1.68 16.68
C PRO A 225 -23.64 -2.87 17.48
N PHE A 226 -22.46 -3.36 17.12
CA PHE A 226 -21.81 -4.53 17.72
C PHE A 226 -20.47 -4.16 18.31
N GLU A 227 -19.96 -4.99 19.23
CA GLU A 227 -18.60 -4.86 19.76
C GLU A 227 -17.53 -4.94 18.65
N SER A 228 -17.86 -5.62 17.54
CA SER A 228 -17.06 -5.80 16.33
C SER A 228 -17.57 -4.95 15.16
N GLY A 229 -18.22 -3.81 15.40
CA GLY A 229 -18.73 -2.96 14.32
C GLY A 229 -17.64 -2.13 13.63
N GLY A 230 -17.93 -1.72 12.39
CA GLY A 230 -17.02 -0.97 11.54
C GLY A 230 -15.87 -1.82 11.00
N PHE A 231 -14.91 -1.17 10.37
CA PHE A 231 -13.78 -1.82 9.71
C PHE A 231 -12.96 -2.70 10.67
N ASP A 232 -12.75 -3.94 10.28
CA ASP A 232 -12.03 -4.98 11.03
C ASP A 232 -10.60 -5.16 10.48
N LEU A 233 -9.62 -4.44 11.02
CA LEU A 233 -8.23 -4.51 10.56
C LEU A 233 -7.58 -5.86 10.95
N ASP A 234 -7.19 -6.65 9.93
CA ASP A 234 -6.41 -7.88 10.09
C ASP A 234 -4.89 -7.63 9.92
N ALA A 235 -4.49 -6.95 8.83
CA ALA A 235 -3.07 -6.71 8.57
C ALA A 235 -2.82 -5.62 7.54
N ILE A 236 -1.56 -5.14 7.49
CA ILE A 236 -1.04 -4.33 6.38
C ILE A 236 0.25 -4.97 5.88
N GLY A 237 0.21 -5.52 4.66
CA GLY A 237 1.35 -6.14 3.99
C GLY A 237 2.13 -5.13 3.16
N VAL A 238 3.45 -5.10 3.31
CA VAL A 238 4.39 -4.24 2.55
C VAL A 238 4.90 -4.99 1.33
N ILE A 239 4.83 -4.37 0.17
CA ILE A 239 5.32 -4.91 -1.12
C ILE A 239 6.66 -4.27 -1.48
N HIS A 240 6.78 -2.95 -1.37
CA HIS A 240 8.03 -2.24 -1.61
C HIS A 240 8.47 -1.54 -0.31
N SER A 241 9.56 -1.97 0.29
CA SER A 241 10.21 -1.20 1.35
C SER A 241 10.99 -0.05 0.74
N ALA A 242 11.01 1.10 1.44
CA ALA A 242 11.93 2.16 1.10
C ALA A 242 13.32 1.53 1.03
N ASP A 243 13.91 1.57 -0.15
CA ASP A 243 15.34 1.33 -0.21
C ASP A 243 15.93 2.28 0.83
N LEU A 244 16.51 1.72 1.88
CA LEU A 244 17.53 2.45 2.58
C LEU A 244 18.48 2.86 1.48
N HIS A 245 18.33 4.08 0.98
CA HIS A 245 19.35 4.71 0.17
C HIS A 245 20.58 4.85 1.08
N LEU A 246 21.21 3.75 1.38
CA LEU A 246 22.67 3.71 1.28
C LEU A 246 22.89 4.24 -0.11
N ASN A 247 23.17 5.55 -0.20
CA ASN A 247 23.49 6.19 -1.45
C ASN A 247 24.16 5.15 -2.33
N LYS A 248 23.39 4.50 -3.21
CA LYS A 248 23.91 3.87 -4.37
C LYS A 248 24.29 5.05 -5.26
N LEU A 249 25.20 5.87 -4.71
CA LEU A 249 26.15 6.52 -5.56
C LEU A 249 26.62 5.38 -6.43
N SER A 250 26.16 5.36 -7.65
CA SER A 250 26.70 4.60 -8.75
C SER A 250 28.17 5.02 -8.88
N GLN A 251 28.96 4.69 -7.87
CA GLN A 251 30.38 4.75 -7.94
C GLN A 251 30.72 3.46 -8.63
N ASN A 252 30.98 3.57 -9.91
CA ASN A 252 31.61 2.54 -10.72
C ASN A 252 32.97 2.19 -10.10
N THR A 253 32.97 1.61 -8.88
CA THR A 253 34.18 1.08 -8.27
C THR A 253 34.35 -0.34 -8.69
N SER A 254 35.46 -0.65 -9.26
CA SER A 254 35.80 -1.99 -9.70
C SER A 254 37.20 -2.39 -9.25
N VAL A 255 37.40 -3.71 -9.16
CA VAL A 255 38.69 -4.33 -8.89
C VAL A 255 38.96 -5.36 -9.97
N PHE A 256 40.10 -5.28 -10.59
CA PHE A 256 40.52 -6.23 -11.63
C PHE A 256 42.01 -6.56 -11.58
N PRO A 257 42.41 -7.77 -11.97
CA PRO A 257 41.55 -8.91 -12.23
C PRO A 257 40.85 -9.40 -10.96
N ASN A 258 39.65 -9.96 -11.13
CA ASN A 258 38.89 -10.58 -10.04
C ASN A 258 38.22 -11.86 -10.57
N PRO A 259 38.64 -13.07 -10.18
CA PRO A 259 39.69 -13.40 -9.18
C PRO A 259 41.10 -12.92 -9.53
N THR A 260 41.96 -12.86 -8.49
CA THR A 260 43.34 -12.40 -8.62
C THR A 260 44.31 -13.40 -7.99
N LYS A 261 45.56 -13.46 -8.54
CA LYS A 261 46.67 -14.22 -7.94
C LYS A 261 47.67 -13.30 -7.22
N ASP A 262 48.08 -12.22 -7.84
CA ASP A 262 49.24 -11.46 -7.38
C ASP A 262 48.98 -9.98 -7.16
N LEU A 263 48.16 -9.35 -8.01
CA LEU A 263 47.97 -7.90 -8.03
C LEU A 263 46.56 -7.56 -8.43
N ILE A 264 46.01 -6.53 -7.79
CA ILE A 264 44.73 -5.90 -8.17
C ILE A 264 44.93 -4.45 -8.52
N TYR A 265 44.14 -3.98 -9.46
CA TYR A 265 43.94 -2.58 -9.80
C TYR A 265 42.57 -2.14 -9.37
N LEU A 266 42.45 -0.87 -9.02
CA LEU A 266 41.21 -0.27 -8.54
C LEU A 266 40.79 0.85 -9.50
N ASP A 267 39.53 0.84 -9.84
CA ASP A 267 38.90 1.94 -10.58
C ASP A 267 37.77 2.55 -9.74
N GLY A 268 37.55 3.87 -9.91
CA GLY A 268 36.51 4.59 -9.20
C GLY A 268 36.79 4.91 -7.71
N PHE A 269 37.96 4.59 -7.18
CA PHE A 269 38.39 4.98 -5.84
C PHE A 269 39.11 6.33 -5.84
N ASP A 270 39.00 7.07 -4.71
CA ASP A 270 39.65 8.36 -4.54
C ASP A 270 41.12 8.18 -4.12
N VAL A 271 41.88 9.27 -4.21
CA VAL A 271 43.22 9.33 -3.63
C VAL A 271 43.10 9.24 -2.10
N GLY A 272 43.94 8.41 -1.47
CA GLY A 272 44.00 8.24 -0.02
C GLY A 272 43.93 6.78 0.43
N THR A 273 43.86 6.60 1.73
CA THR A 273 43.94 5.29 2.40
C THR A 273 42.72 4.42 2.10
N LYS A 274 42.97 3.19 1.73
CA LYS A 274 41.99 2.11 1.52
C LYS A 274 42.21 1.01 2.53
N TYR A 275 41.16 0.33 2.93
CA TYR A 275 41.15 -0.69 3.97
C TYR A 275 40.80 -2.05 3.35
N ILE A 276 41.59 -3.09 3.59
CA ILE A 276 41.28 -4.47 3.21
C ILE A 276 40.79 -5.22 4.43
N SER A 277 39.62 -5.82 4.36
CA SER A 277 39.09 -6.73 5.39
C SER A 277 38.74 -8.09 4.82
N ASN A 278 38.75 -9.12 5.68
CA ASN A 278 38.28 -10.45 5.33
C ASN A 278 36.72 -10.53 5.41
N LEU A 279 36.18 -11.73 5.13
CA LEU A 279 34.75 -12.02 5.14
C LEU A 279 34.08 -11.72 6.50
N ASN A 280 34.81 -11.80 7.60
CA ASN A 280 34.33 -11.56 8.96
C ASN A 280 34.44 -10.07 9.35
N GLY A 281 34.81 -9.18 8.43
CA GLY A 281 35.00 -7.77 8.70
C GLY A 281 36.29 -7.39 9.42
N LEU A 282 37.16 -8.36 9.72
CA LEU A 282 38.46 -8.11 10.36
C LEU A 282 39.37 -7.36 9.39
N LEU A 283 39.88 -6.21 9.80
CA LEU A 283 40.88 -5.44 9.06
C LEU A 283 42.17 -6.26 8.92
N ILE A 284 42.60 -6.47 7.68
CA ILE A 284 43.83 -7.20 7.34
C ILE A 284 44.97 -6.20 7.13
N THR A 285 44.74 -5.15 6.35
CA THR A 285 45.75 -4.16 6.01
C THR A 285 45.15 -2.87 5.47
N THR A 286 45.97 -1.84 5.35
CA THR A 286 45.66 -0.62 4.66
C THR A 286 46.69 -0.32 3.57
N PHE A 287 46.29 0.38 2.52
CA PHE A 287 47.18 0.80 1.45
C PHE A 287 46.71 2.09 0.80
N GLU A 288 47.58 2.68 0.01
CA GLU A 288 47.32 3.86 -0.82
C GLU A 288 47.64 3.54 -2.29
N GLY A 289 47.10 4.36 -3.18
CA GLY A 289 47.30 4.20 -4.63
C GLY A 289 46.23 3.39 -5.37
N PRO A 290 46.39 3.23 -6.68
CA PRO A 290 45.40 2.62 -7.56
C PRO A 290 45.55 1.07 -7.68
N SER A 291 46.53 0.46 -6.98
CA SER A 291 46.77 -0.97 -7.03
C SER A 291 47.29 -1.51 -5.71
N TYR A 292 47.13 -2.81 -5.50
CA TYR A 292 47.61 -3.51 -4.29
C TYR A 292 48.12 -4.92 -4.64
N SER A 293 49.28 -5.29 -4.10
CA SER A 293 49.82 -6.65 -4.24
C SER A 293 49.16 -7.60 -3.26
N THR A 294 48.52 -8.63 -3.78
CA THR A 294 47.79 -9.65 -3.01
C THR A 294 48.62 -10.86 -2.65
N LEU A 295 49.93 -10.87 -2.96
CA LEU A 295 50.84 -12.03 -2.76
C LEU A 295 50.86 -12.52 -1.31
N ASN A 296 50.73 -11.63 -0.33
CA ASN A 296 50.77 -11.94 1.09
C ASN A 296 49.38 -12.28 1.67
N LEU A 297 48.33 -12.27 0.85
CA LEU A 297 46.98 -12.64 1.30
C LEU A 297 46.76 -14.13 1.07
N PRO A 298 46.25 -14.88 2.05
CA PRO A 298 45.73 -16.23 1.84
C PRO A 298 44.63 -16.25 0.77
N ALA A 299 44.44 -17.41 0.12
CA ALA A 299 43.27 -17.57 -0.76
C ALA A 299 41.98 -17.36 0.01
N GLY A 300 41.06 -16.59 -0.57
CA GLY A 300 39.79 -16.21 0.10
C GLY A 300 39.11 -14.98 -0.48
N MET A 301 38.02 -14.61 0.14
CA MET A 301 37.22 -13.40 -0.22
C MET A 301 37.60 -12.25 0.68
N TYR A 302 37.79 -11.09 0.06
CA TYR A 302 38.16 -9.84 0.72
C TYR A 302 37.33 -8.68 0.24
N PHE A 303 37.26 -7.65 1.06
CA PHE A 303 36.59 -6.36 0.76
C PHE A 303 37.61 -5.24 0.84
N ILE A 304 37.54 -4.33 -0.13
CA ILE A 304 38.26 -3.05 -0.08
C ILE A 304 37.24 -1.95 0.20
N LYS A 305 37.51 -1.13 1.20
CA LYS A 305 36.65 -0.02 1.62
C LYS A 305 37.42 1.29 1.64
N GLN A 306 36.75 2.37 1.18
CA GLN A 306 37.19 3.76 1.31
C GLN A 306 35.98 4.67 1.46
N GLY A 307 35.75 5.21 2.66
CA GLY A 307 34.53 5.96 2.95
C GLY A 307 33.29 5.08 2.75
N ALA A 308 32.37 5.54 1.90
CA ALA A 308 31.15 4.80 1.52
C ALA A 308 31.41 3.76 0.38
N LYS A 309 32.58 3.82 -0.27
CA LYS A 309 32.91 2.89 -1.38
C LYS A 309 33.35 1.54 -0.85
N THR A 310 32.77 0.46 -1.35
CA THR A 310 33.16 -0.92 -1.01
C THR A 310 33.10 -1.80 -2.23
N VAL A 311 34.14 -2.60 -2.46
CA VAL A 311 34.19 -3.56 -3.54
C VAL A 311 34.75 -4.90 -3.01
N ARG A 312 34.26 -6.00 -3.58
CA ARG A 312 34.69 -7.38 -3.25
C ARG A 312 35.70 -7.88 -4.28
N PHE A 313 36.71 -8.61 -3.81
CA PHE A 313 37.58 -9.40 -4.68
C PHE A 313 37.85 -10.79 -4.10
N ILE A 314 38.25 -11.72 -4.97
CA ILE A 314 38.63 -13.11 -4.63
C ILE A 314 40.12 -13.28 -4.91
N LYS A 315 40.88 -13.73 -3.90
CA LYS A 315 42.28 -14.17 -4.01
C LYS A 315 42.31 -15.69 -4.21
N GLU A 316 42.94 -16.12 -5.30
CA GLU A 316 43.27 -17.55 -5.58
C GLU A 316 44.59 -17.99 -4.96
#